data_87ec3ec6aa64d31e815baf025795809c
#
_entry.id   87ec3ec6aa64d31e815baf025795809c
#
_cell.length_a   1.000
_cell.length_b   1.000
_cell.length_c   1.000
_cell.angle_alpha   90.00
_cell.angle_beta   90.00
_cell.angle_gamma   90.00
#
_symmetry.space_group_name_H-M   'P 1'
#
loop_
_entity.id
_entity.type
_entity.pdbx_description
1 polymer ?
#
loop_
_entity_poly.entity_id
_entity_poly.type
_entity_poly.pdbx_seq_one_letter_code
_entity_poly.pdbx_strand_id
1 'polypeptide(L)'
;AAPYPVSTAWFPRVLPPRQSPMKSLQEGKSYANKLLVMYVKRVDDGKEPRIGISVSKKVGNSVVRHHVTRLVRESYRLNKDRVRLGLDIVVVARPAAKEADFKKIESAYLHLCGLHNILEIEVRILIKKILIKMIRGYQLYISPMTGPHCKYTPTCSEYAIQALKKYGAVKGMILACKRILRCNPFAEGGYDPVP
;
A
#
# COMPACT_ATOMS: atom_id res chain seq x y z
N ALA A 1 21.83 -29.25 9.99
CA ALA A 1 20.47 -28.77 9.73
C ALA A 1 20.49 -27.26 9.88
N ALA A 2 20.45 -26.52 8.77
CA ALA A 2 20.39 -25.06 8.80
C ALA A 2 18.94 -24.62 9.07
N PRO A 3 18.69 -23.67 9.97
CA PRO A 3 17.34 -23.16 10.20
C PRO A 3 16.89 -22.38 8.95
N TYR A 4 15.69 -22.66 8.46
CA TYR A 4 15.05 -21.92 7.37
C TYR A 4 14.99 -20.44 7.71
N PRO A 5 15.35 -19.53 6.78
CA PRO A 5 15.16 -18.11 6.98
C PRO A 5 13.63 -17.85 6.99
N VAL A 6 13.10 -17.49 8.15
CA VAL A 6 11.74 -17.01 8.28
C VAL A 6 11.65 -15.72 7.47
N SER A 7 11.05 -15.81 6.30
CA SER A 7 10.85 -14.67 5.41
C SER A 7 9.97 -13.64 6.13
N THR A 8 10.59 -12.52 6.50
CA THR A 8 9.96 -11.36 7.16
C THR A 8 8.95 -10.63 6.25
N ALA A 9 8.66 -11.17 5.07
CA ALA A 9 7.79 -10.57 4.05
C ALA A 9 6.29 -10.62 4.37
N TRP A 10 5.88 -11.34 5.42
CA TRP A 10 4.46 -11.57 5.75
C TRP A 10 3.87 -10.64 6.81
N PHE A 11 4.68 -9.83 7.48
CA PHE A 11 4.17 -8.89 8.47
C PHE A 11 4.04 -7.50 7.85
N PRO A 12 2.85 -6.87 7.88
CA PRO A 12 2.76 -5.45 7.56
C PRO A 12 3.75 -4.72 8.48
N ARG A 13 4.56 -3.84 7.88
CA ARG A 13 5.57 -3.08 8.61
C ARG A 13 4.87 -2.24 9.69
N VAL A 14 4.85 -2.77 10.91
CA VAL A 14 4.34 -2.07 12.08
C VAL A 14 5.38 -1.05 12.46
N LEU A 15 4.97 0.18 12.71
CA LEU A 15 5.88 1.23 13.20
C LEU A 15 6.61 0.73 14.45
N PRO A 16 7.94 0.85 14.54
CA PRO A 16 8.69 0.40 15.70
C PRO A 16 8.20 1.13 16.96
N PRO A 17 8.14 0.45 18.13
CA PRO A 17 7.56 1.00 19.37
C PRO A 17 8.28 2.24 19.92
N ARG A 18 9.49 2.55 19.44
CA ARG A 18 10.29 3.71 19.89
C ARG A 18 9.98 5.05 19.21
N GLN A 19 9.33 5.05 18.07
CA GLN A 19 8.77 6.29 17.52
C GLN A 19 7.34 6.36 18.04
N SER A 20 7.17 7.14 19.13
CA SER A 20 5.85 7.33 19.73
C SER A 20 4.86 7.75 18.63
N PRO A 21 3.72 7.07 18.48
CA PRO A 21 2.67 7.45 17.53
C PRO A 21 2.23 8.91 17.69
N MET A 22 2.56 9.52 18.81
CA MET A 22 2.24 10.90 19.19
C MET A 22 2.81 11.97 18.24
N LYS A 23 4.02 11.79 17.68
CA LYS A 23 4.56 12.77 16.71
C LYS A 23 3.85 12.74 15.35
N SER A 24 3.39 11.56 14.91
CA SER A 24 2.56 11.43 13.71
C SER A 24 1.11 11.88 13.93
N LEU A 25 0.64 11.90 15.18
CA LEU A 25 -0.70 12.32 15.57
C LEU A 25 -0.92 13.84 15.46
N GLN A 26 0.12 14.64 15.63
CA GLN A 26 0.00 16.11 15.65
C GLN A 26 -0.09 16.76 14.27
N GLU A 27 0.37 16.08 13.23
CA GLU A 27 0.43 16.63 11.86
C GLU A 27 -0.55 15.98 10.87
N GLY A 28 -1.24 14.90 11.25
CA GLY A 28 -2.15 14.13 10.39
C GLY A 28 -3.60 14.58 10.52
N LYS A 29 -4.38 14.41 9.42
CA LYS A 29 -5.84 14.51 9.51
C LYS A 29 -6.38 13.35 10.34
N SER A 30 -7.33 13.63 11.23
CA SER A 30 -7.96 12.61 12.06
C SER A 30 -9.46 12.53 11.83
N TYR A 31 -9.98 11.32 11.75
CA TYR A 31 -11.42 11.04 11.82
C TYR A 31 -11.67 9.97 12.88
N ALA A 32 -12.85 10.04 13.46
CA ALA A 32 -13.27 9.14 14.52
C ALA A 32 -14.66 8.57 14.25
N ASN A 33 -14.86 7.33 14.64
CA ASN A 33 -16.19 6.73 14.75
C ASN A 33 -16.39 6.16 16.17
N LYS A 34 -17.50 5.42 16.36
CA LYS A 34 -17.85 4.86 17.67
C LYS A 34 -16.77 3.91 18.21
N LEU A 35 -16.09 3.13 17.35
CA LEU A 35 -15.17 2.05 17.73
C LEU A 35 -13.70 2.46 17.62
N LEU A 36 -13.33 3.26 16.62
CA LEU A 36 -11.95 3.56 16.25
C LEU A 36 -11.74 5.05 16.01
N VAL A 37 -10.51 5.52 16.21
CA VAL A 37 -10.02 6.81 15.73
C VAL A 37 -8.85 6.53 14.80
N MET A 38 -8.84 7.15 13.63
CA MET A 38 -7.79 6.96 12.63
C MET A 38 -7.10 8.29 12.34
N TYR A 39 -5.79 8.28 12.38
CA TYR A 39 -4.91 9.38 11.96
C TYR A 39 -4.17 8.94 10.71
N VAL A 40 -4.10 9.81 9.73
CA VAL A 40 -3.41 9.53 8.46
C VAL A 40 -2.44 10.67 8.16
N LYS A 41 -1.18 10.32 7.97
CA LYS A 41 -0.12 11.21 7.48
C LYS A 41 0.33 10.73 6.11
N ARG A 42 0.43 11.65 5.15
CA ARG A 42 1.03 11.35 3.84
C ARG A 42 2.54 11.43 3.94
N VAL A 43 3.20 10.39 3.44
CA VAL A 43 4.65 10.32 3.33
C VAL A 43 4.92 9.99 1.87
N ASP A 44 5.30 10.98 1.06
CA ASP A 44 5.43 10.85 -0.40
C ASP A 44 6.65 10.00 -0.84
N ASP A 45 6.93 8.93 -0.09
CA ASP A 45 8.01 7.97 -0.38
C ASP A 45 7.61 6.86 -1.38
N GLY A 46 6.35 6.80 -1.79
CA GLY A 46 5.81 5.80 -2.70
C GLY A 46 5.88 4.35 -2.18
N LYS A 47 6.23 4.15 -0.90
CA LYS A 47 6.34 2.84 -0.26
C LYS A 47 4.98 2.31 0.18
N GLU A 48 4.95 1.05 0.54
CA GLU A 48 3.76 0.42 1.13
C GLU A 48 3.30 1.18 2.38
N PRO A 49 1.96 1.30 2.57
CA PRO A 49 1.42 1.98 3.74
C PRO A 49 1.83 1.25 5.02
N ARG A 50 2.17 2.03 6.05
CA ARG A 50 2.53 1.50 7.37
C ARG A 50 1.36 1.71 8.32
N ILE A 51 1.10 0.73 9.19
CA ILE A 51 0.06 0.85 10.20
C ILE A 51 0.66 0.79 11.61
N GLY A 52 0.26 1.74 12.45
CA GLY A 52 0.44 1.71 13.91
C GLY A 52 -0.91 1.46 14.58
N ILE A 53 -0.95 0.58 15.58
CA ILE A 53 -2.18 0.28 16.32
C ILE A 53 -1.93 0.58 17.79
N SER A 54 -2.78 1.43 18.37
CA SER A 54 -2.73 1.79 19.79
C SER A 54 -4.03 1.40 20.48
N VAL A 55 -3.92 0.60 21.53
CA VAL A 55 -5.06 0.18 22.35
C VAL A 55 -4.76 0.53 23.82
N SER A 56 -5.47 1.52 24.34
CA SER A 56 -5.25 2.01 25.70
C SER A 56 -5.73 1.01 26.78
N LYS A 57 -5.22 1.18 28.01
CA LYS A 57 -5.66 0.39 29.17
C LYS A 57 -7.16 0.53 29.47
N LYS A 58 -7.79 1.62 29.02
CA LYS A 58 -9.24 1.89 29.19
C LYS A 58 -10.13 0.93 28.39
N VAL A 59 -9.61 0.23 27.38
CA VAL A 59 -10.34 -0.77 26.58
C VAL A 59 -10.54 -2.06 27.35
N GLY A 60 -9.58 -2.45 28.20
CA GLY A 60 -9.67 -3.66 29.02
C GLY A 60 -8.30 -4.21 29.42
N ASN A 61 -8.33 -5.44 29.91
CA ASN A 61 -7.13 -6.20 30.30
C ASN A 61 -6.22 -6.52 29.08
N SER A 62 -5.06 -7.11 29.33
CA SER A 62 -4.08 -7.41 28.29
C SER A 62 -4.65 -8.29 27.18
N VAL A 63 -5.41 -9.33 27.55
CA VAL A 63 -6.01 -10.28 26.60
C VAL A 63 -6.96 -9.57 25.64
N VAL A 64 -7.87 -8.74 26.17
CA VAL A 64 -8.82 -7.96 25.36
C VAL A 64 -8.09 -6.99 24.42
N ARG A 65 -7.07 -6.31 24.92
CA ARG A 65 -6.28 -5.38 24.10
C ARG A 65 -5.56 -6.09 22.95
N HIS A 66 -4.98 -7.25 23.21
CA HIS A 66 -4.36 -8.07 22.18
C HIS A 66 -5.38 -8.58 21.16
N HIS A 67 -6.56 -9.00 21.62
CA HIS A 67 -7.64 -9.40 20.73
C HIS A 67 -8.05 -8.27 19.77
N VAL A 68 -8.37 -7.09 20.29
CA VAL A 68 -8.72 -5.92 19.47
C VAL A 68 -7.59 -5.55 18.50
N THR A 69 -6.33 -5.60 18.95
CA THR A 69 -5.17 -5.35 18.08
C THR A 69 -5.12 -6.34 16.92
N ARG A 70 -5.42 -7.62 17.16
CA ARG A 70 -5.46 -8.65 16.11
C ARG A 70 -6.59 -8.39 15.12
N LEU A 71 -7.78 -8.01 15.59
CA LEU A 71 -8.91 -7.70 14.72
C LEU A 71 -8.60 -6.51 13.79
N VAL A 72 -8.03 -5.43 14.32
CA VAL A 72 -7.64 -4.27 13.51
C VAL A 72 -6.53 -4.62 12.51
N ARG A 73 -5.54 -5.41 12.95
CA ARG A 73 -4.44 -5.85 12.06
C ARG A 73 -4.95 -6.71 10.91
N GLU A 74 -5.88 -7.61 11.19
CA GLU A 74 -6.49 -8.47 10.17
C GLU A 74 -7.36 -7.67 9.20
N SER A 75 -8.15 -6.71 9.71
CA SER A 75 -8.92 -5.78 8.85
C SER A 75 -7.99 -5.00 7.90
N TYR A 76 -6.84 -4.53 8.38
CA TYR A 76 -5.84 -3.90 7.53
C TYR A 76 -5.25 -4.88 6.50
N ARG A 77 -4.86 -6.09 6.93
CA ARG A 77 -4.24 -7.10 6.07
C ARG A 77 -5.12 -7.46 4.87
N LEU A 78 -6.41 -7.65 5.11
CA LEU A 78 -7.38 -7.99 4.05
C LEU A 78 -7.64 -6.84 3.08
N ASN A 79 -7.50 -5.60 3.53
CA ASN A 79 -7.80 -4.41 2.73
C ASN A 79 -6.54 -3.61 2.31
N LYS A 80 -5.34 -4.14 2.58
CA LYS A 80 -4.06 -3.46 2.30
C LYS A 80 -3.92 -3.04 0.84
N ASP A 81 -4.30 -3.91 -0.10
CA ASP A 81 -4.18 -3.67 -1.55
C ASP A 81 -5.08 -2.53 -2.04
N ARG A 82 -6.09 -2.17 -1.25
CA ARG A 82 -7.03 -1.07 -1.54
C ARG A 82 -6.56 0.27 -0.97
N VAL A 83 -5.57 0.26 -0.08
CA VAL A 83 -5.01 1.46 0.55
C VAL A 83 -3.92 2.04 -0.33
N ARG A 84 -3.93 3.38 -0.52
CA ARG A 84 -2.92 4.09 -1.32
C ARG A 84 -1.53 3.94 -0.72
N LEU A 85 -0.52 3.96 -1.57
CA LEU A 85 0.89 3.95 -1.16
C LEU A 85 1.28 5.29 -0.50
N GLY A 86 2.40 5.28 0.24
CA GLY A 86 2.97 6.48 0.85
C GLY A 86 2.13 7.04 2.00
N LEU A 87 1.54 6.16 2.82
CA LEU A 87 0.72 6.56 3.96
C LEU A 87 1.21 5.94 5.27
N ASP A 88 1.28 6.75 6.31
CA ASP A 88 1.38 6.32 7.69
C ASP A 88 0.00 6.43 8.34
N ILE A 89 -0.52 5.30 8.79
CA ILE A 89 -1.87 5.18 9.38
C ILE A 89 -1.70 4.80 10.84
N VAL A 90 -2.31 5.56 11.75
CA VAL A 90 -2.38 5.20 13.17
C VAL A 90 -3.84 4.99 13.56
N VAL A 91 -4.15 3.81 14.04
CA VAL A 91 -5.49 3.44 14.51
C VAL A 91 -5.49 3.34 16.03
N VAL A 92 -6.35 4.09 16.67
CA VAL A 92 -6.55 4.07 18.13
C VAL A 92 -7.91 3.46 18.43
N ALA A 93 -7.92 2.37 19.20
CA ALA A 93 -9.17 1.72 19.59
C ALA A 93 -9.81 2.46 20.77
N ARG A 94 -11.13 2.68 20.67
CA ARG A 94 -11.97 3.23 21.74
C ARG A 94 -12.49 2.13 22.67
N PRO A 95 -12.94 2.42 23.90
CA PRO A 95 -13.47 1.43 24.83
C PRO A 95 -14.61 0.58 24.25
N ALA A 96 -15.44 1.16 23.40
CA ALA A 96 -16.53 0.45 22.72
C ALA A 96 -16.07 -0.70 21.78
N ALA A 97 -14.80 -0.72 21.40
CA ALA A 97 -14.23 -1.80 20.57
C ALA A 97 -14.06 -3.13 21.32
N LYS A 98 -14.20 -3.14 22.68
CA LYS A 98 -14.07 -4.34 23.51
C LYS A 98 -15.04 -5.45 23.10
N GLU A 99 -16.27 -5.10 22.77
CA GLU A 99 -17.38 -6.04 22.47
C GLU A 99 -17.66 -6.16 20.96
N ALA A 100 -16.76 -5.61 20.14
CA ALA A 100 -16.97 -5.57 18.69
C ALA A 100 -16.39 -6.83 18.04
N ASP A 101 -17.23 -7.50 17.24
CA ASP A 101 -16.83 -8.59 16.36
C ASP A 101 -15.95 -8.09 15.22
N PHE A 102 -15.26 -9.02 14.54
CA PHE A 102 -14.41 -8.75 13.40
C PHE A 102 -15.14 -7.92 12.34
N LYS A 103 -16.37 -8.29 11.94
CA LYS A 103 -17.16 -7.56 10.91
C LYS A 103 -17.43 -6.11 11.30
N LYS A 104 -17.69 -5.85 12.59
CA LYS A 104 -17.92 -4.47 13.09
C LYS A 104 -16.63 -3.65 13.06
N ILE A 105 -15.50 -4.24 13.44
CA ILE A 105 -14.18 -3.59 13.40
C ILE A 105 -13.76 -3.31 11.95
N GLU A 106 -13.93 -4.27 11.03
CA GLU A 106 -13.63 -4.10 9.62
C GLU A 106 -14.50 -3.01 8.98
N SER A 107 -15.81 -3.02 9.21
CA SER A 107 -16.72 -1.97 8.73
C SER A 107 -16.33 -0.59 9.27
N ALA A 108 -15.98 -0.50 10.57
CA ALA A 108 -15.53 0.74 11.17
C ALA A 108 -14.20 1.23 10.57
N TYR A 109 -13.27 0.33 10.29
CA TYR A 109 -12.00 0.60 9.64
C TYR A 109 -12.21 1.13 8.21
N LEU A 110 -13.00 0.43 7.39
CA LEU A 110 -13.31 0.83 6.01
C LEU A 110 -14.04 2.17 5.95
N HIS A 111 -14.97 2.43 6.87
CA HIS A 111 -15.65 3.73 6.97
C HIS A 111 -14.65 4.87 7.21
N LEU A 112 -13.68 4.70 8.13
CA LEU A 112 -12.63 5.70 8.37
C LEU A 112 -11.70 5.86 7.17
N CYS A 113 -11.33 4.78 6.50
CA CYS A 113 -10.57 4.83 5.26
C CYS A 113 -11.29 5.62 4.16
N GLY A 114 -12.63 5.48 4.07
CA GLY A 114 -13.47 6.26 3.16
C GLY A 114 -13.47 7.75 3.50
N LEU A 115 -13.61 8.12 4.77
CA LEU A 115 -13.58 9.52 5.24
C LEU A 115 -12.22 10.19 4.96
N HIS A 116 -11.14 9.44 5.05
CA HIS A 116 -9.79 9.91 4.71
C HIS A 116 -9.50 9.93 3.20
N ASN A 117 -10.41 9.38 2.36
CA ASN A 117 -10.20 9.20 0.92
C ASN A 117 -8.87 8.47 0.59
N ILE A 118 -8.50 7.48 1.41
CA ILE A 118 -7.26 6.70 1.23
C ILE A 118 -7.48 5.39 0.50
N LEU A 119 -8.73 4.97 0.30
CA LEU A 119 -9.05 3.81 -0.52
C LEU A 119 -8.92 4.14 -2.01
N GLU A 120 -8.25 3.29 -2.73
CA GLU A 120 -8.33 3.31 -4.19
C GLU A 120 -9.71 2.79 -4.63
N ILE A 121 -10.31 3.46 -5.61
CA ILE A 121 -11.57 3.00 -6.21
C ILE A 121 -11.32 1.63 -6.84
N GLU A 122 -12.17 0.65 -6.60
CA GLU A 122 -12.00 -0.74 -7.09
C GLU A 122 -11.76 -0.82 -8.59
N VAL A 123 -12.41 0.05 -9.35
CA VAL A 123 -12.22 0.18 -10.80
C VAL A 123 -10.76 0.51 -11.14
N ARG A 124 -10.10 1.40 -10.38
CA ARG A 124 -8.69 1.74 -10.61
C ARG A 124 -7.76 0.57 -10.32
N ILE A 125 -8.07 -0.22 -9.28
CA ILE A 125 -7.31 -1.43 -8.94
C ILE A 125 -7.48 -2.46 -10.05
N LEU A 126 -8.69 -2.65 -10.56
CA LEU A 126 -9.00 -3.58 -11.63
C LEU A 126 -8.26 -3.19 -12.92
N ILE A 127 -8.37 -1.94 -13.34
CA ILE A 127 -7.65 -1.41 -14.52
C ILE A 127 -6.13 -1.62 -14.36
N LYS A 128 -5.56 -1.29 -13.20
CA LYS A 128 -4.13 -1.50 -12.92
C LYS A 128 -3.74 -2.98 -13.07
N LYS A 129 -4.53 -3.90 -12.51
CA LYS A 129 -4.28 -5.35 -12.62
C LYS A 129 -4.36 -5.84 -14.08
N ILE A 130 -5.35 -5.38 -14.84
CA ILE A 130 -5.52 -5.71 -16.25
C ILE A 130 -4.32 -5.21 -17.07
N LEU A 131 -3.92 -3.95 -16.90
CA LEU A 131 -2.77 -3.36 -17.60
C LEU A 131 -1.48 -4.12 -17.31
N ILE A 132 -1.20 -4.44 -16.05
CA ILE A 132 -0.01 -5.23 -15.67
C ILE A 132 -0.07 -6.62 -16.32
N LYS A 133 -1.24 -7.27 -16.35
CA LYS A 133 -1.40 -8.58 -16.99
C LYS A 133 -1.17 -8.52 -18.51
N MET A 134 -1.66 -7.48 -19.17
CA MET A 134 -1.41 -7.24 -20.60
C MET A 134 0.09 -7.03 -20.89
N ILE A 135 0.79 -6.21 -20.11
CA ILE A 135 2.22 -5.98 -20.29
C ILE A 135 3.02 -7.27 -20.04
N ARG A 136 2.66 -8.07 -19.05
CA ARG A 136 3.28 -9.39 -18.82
C ARG A 136 3.03 -10.37 -19.98
N GLY A 137 1.81 -10.36 -20.52
CA GLY A 137 1.49 -11.14 -21.73
C GLY A 137 2.36 -10.73 -22.91
N TYR A 138 2.53 -9.42 -23.12
CA TYR A 138 3.46 -8.91 -24.12
C TYR A 138 4.90 -9.41 -23.90
N GLN A 139 5.40 -9.34 -22.66
CA GLN A 139 6.74 -9.81 -22.32
C GLN A 139 6.92 -11.32 -22.54
N LEU A 140 5.86 -12.12 -22.34
CA LEU A 140 5.93 -13.57 -22.45
C LEU A 140 5.82 -14.06 -23.91
N TYR A 141 4.94 -13.44 -24.70
CA TYR A 141 4.60 -13.94 -26.06
C TYR A 141 5.28 -13.14 -27.17
N ILE A 142 5.38 -11.83 -27.05
CA ILE A 142 5.83 -10.94 -28.15
C ILE A 142 7.30 -10.56 -27.97
N SER A 143 7.73 -10.20 -26.76
CA SER A 143 9.11 -9.76 -26.52
C SER A 143 10.18 -10.79 -26.90
N PRO A 144 10.01 -12.12 -26.69
CA PRO A 144 10.99 -13.11 -27.14
C PRO A 144 11.12 -13.20 -28.66
N MET A 145 10.03 -12.90 -29.40
CA MET A 145 10.04 -12.95 -30.88
C MET A 145 10.71 -11.74 -31.52
N THR A 146 10.65 -10.58 -30.83
CA THR A 146 11.20 -9.32 -31.35
C THR A 146 12.64 -9.04 -30.93
N GLY A 147 13.16 -9.79 -29.91
CA GLY A 147 14.50 -9.61 -29.38
C GLY A 147 14.68 -8.34 -28.53
N PRO A 148 15.90 -8.09 -28.01
CA PRO A 148 16.19 -6.99 -27.09
C PRO A 148 16.36 -5.66 -27.82
N HIS A 149 15.25 -4.93 -28.05
CA HIS A 149 15.26 -3.63 -28.75
C HIS A 149 15.31 -2.42 -27.79
N CYS A 150 15.17 -2.62 -26.49
CA CYS A 150 15.11 -1.51 -25.53
C CYS A 150 16.52 -1.03 -25.15
N LYS A 151 16.84 0.24 -25.45
CA LYS A 151 18.14 0.88 -25.12
C LYS A 151 18.24 1.34 -23.68
N TYR A 152 17.18 1.28 -22.92
CA TYR A 152 17.13 1.77 -21.55
C TYR A 152 17.08 0.63 -20.51
N THR A 153 17.63 0.87 -19.32
CA THR A 153 17.55 0.01 -18.14
C THR A 153 16.81 0.73 -17.01
N PRO A 154 15.73 0.18 -16.44
CA PRO A 154 15.02 -1.04 -16.83
C PRO A 154 14.32 -0.93 -18.19
N THR A 155 13.95 -2.05 -18.80
CA THR A 155 13.26 -2.05 -20.09
C THR A 155 11.96 -1.27 -20.05
N CYS A 156 11.47 -0.76 -21.19
CA CYS A 156 10.25 0.05 -21.23
C CYS A 156 9.03 -0.68 -20.64
N SER A 157 8.92 -1.97 -20.84
CA SER A 157 7.84 -2.78 -20.27
C SER A 157 7.98 -2.95 -18.77
N GLU A 158 9.19 -3.14 -18.26
CA GLU A 158 9.44 -3.25 -16.82
C GLU A 158 9.26 -1.92 -16.10
N TYR A 159 9.72 -0.82 -16.70
CA TYR A 159 9.42 0.53 -16.25
C TYR A 159 7.92 0.79 -16.17
N ALA A 160 7.14 0.40 -17.19
CA ALA A 160 5.69 0.56 -17.18
C ALA A 160 5.04 -0.21 -16.02
N ILE A 161 5.46 -1.45 -15.75
CA ILE A 161 4.96 -2.22 -14.60
C ILE A 161 5.30 -1.54 -13.28
N GLN A 162 6.52 -1.04 -13.12
CA GLN A 162 6.95 -0.31 -11.91
C GLN A 162 6.18 0.99 -11.73
N ALA A 163 6.01 1.78 -12.81
CA ALA A 163 5.24 3.02 -12.79
C ALA A 163 3.76 2.78 -12.45
N LEU A 164 3.13 1.76 -13.02
CA LEU A 164 1.76 1.36 -12.70
C LEU A 164 1.61 0.91 -11.24
N LYS A 165 2.60 0.21 -10.71
CA LYS A 165 2.61 -0.20 -9.30
C LYS A 165 2.76 0.99 -8.36
N LYS A 166 3.68 1.92 -8.66
CA LYS A 166 4.03 3.05 -7.79
C LYS A 166 3.00 4.19 -7.85
N TYR A 167 2.55 4.57 -9.05
CA TYR A 167 1.71 5.76 -9.28
C TYR A 167 0.26 5.45 -9.66
N GLY A 168 -0.10 4.17 -9.77
CA GLY A 168 -1.44 3.74 -10.20
C GLY A 168 -1.65 3.82 -11.72
N ALA A 169 -2.88 3.52 -12.16
CA ALA A 169 -3.19 3.33 -13.59
C ALA A 169 -2.95 4.61 -14.42
N VAL A 170 -3.48 5.77 -14.00
CA VAL A 170 -3.45 7.00 -14.82
C VAL A 170 -2.05 7.58 -14.92
N LYS A 171 -1.43 7.94 -13.77
CA LYS A 171 -0.08 8.52 -13.78
C LYS A 171 0.97 7.52 -14.29
N GLY A 172 0.85 6.23 -13.92
CA GLY A 172 1.76 5.20 -14.40
C GLY A 172 1.69 5.02 -15.90
N MET A 173 0.50 5.09 -16.51
CA MET A 173 0.32 5.03 -17.95
C MET A 173 0.98 6.22 -18.66
N ILE A 174 0.77 7.45 -18.16
CA ILE A 174 1.37 8.67 -18.72
C ILE A 174 2.92 8.58 -18.72
N LEU A 175 3.49 8.12 -17.59
CA LEU A 175 4.94 7.91 -17.47
C LEU A 175 5.45 6.83 -18.42
N ALA A 176 4.72 5.73 -18.57
CA ALA A 176 5.06 4.66 -19.51
C ALA A 176 5.02 5.15 -20.95
N CYS A 177 3.97 5.86 -21.36
CA CYS A 177 3.88 6.46 -22.70
C CYS A 177 5.02 7.44 -22.97
N LYS A 178 5.30 8.35 -22.01
CA LYS A 178 6.42 9.30 -22.13
C LYS A 178 7.77 8.59 -22.30
N ARG A 179 7.96 7.47 -21.60
CA ARG A 179 9.16 6.63 -21.73
C ARG A 179 9.26 5.99 -23.11
N ILE A 180 8.16 5.40 -23.60
CA ILE A 180 8.11 4.75 -24.93
C ILE A 180 8.42 5.78 -26.02
N LEU A 181 7.86 6.98 -25.95
CA LEU A 181 8.15 8.06 -26.90
C LEU A 181 9.62 8.50 -26.90
N ARG A 182 10.30 8.44 -25.75
CA ARG A 182 11.74 8.70 -25.64
C ARG A 182 12.60 7.54 -26.15
N CYS A 183 12.08 6.32 -26.14
CA CYS A 183 12.79 5.13 -26.60
C CYS A 183 12.67 4.99 -28.13
N ASN A 184 13.31 5.92 -28.85
CA ASN A 184 13.39 5.91 -30.31
C ASN A 184 14.77 5.43 -30.81
N PRO A 185 14.94 5.12 -32.11
CA PRO A 185 16.22 4.63 -32.65
C PRO A 185 17.38 5.59 -32.46
N PHE A 186 17.09 6.90 -32.34
CA PHE A 186 18.09 7.97 -32.21
C PHE A 186 18.45 8.29 -30.75
N ALA A 187 17.77 7.69 -29.78
CA ALA A 187 18.06 7.92 -28.36
C ALA A 187 19.35 7.20 -27.93
N GLU A 188 20.16 7.86 -27.11
CA GLU A 188 21.41 7.33 -26.57
C GLU A 188 21.19 6.17 -25.60
N GLY A 189 20.01 6.07 -24.99
CA GLY A 189 19.69 5.07 -23.97
C GLY A 189 20.27 5.42 -22.60
N GLY A 190 20.22 4.47 -21.65
CA GLY A 190 20.81 4.67 -20.34
C GLY A 190 19.96 4.15 -19.17
N TYR A 191 20.43 4.44 -17.95
CA TYR A 191 19.73 4.09 -16.72
C TYR A 191 18.78 5.22 -16.34
N ASP A 192 17.47 4.94 -16.37
CA ASP A 192 16.41 5.90 -16.02
C ASP A 192 15.32 5.17 -15.22
N PRO A 193 15.47 5.06 -13.90
CA PRO A 193 14.48 4.41 -13.04
C PRO A 193 13.20 5.24 -12.91
N VAL A 194 12.14 4.62 -12.40
CA VAL A 194 10.88 5.30 -12.09
C VAL A 194 11.09 6.31 -10.96
N PRO A 195 10.78 7.58 -11.15
CA PRO A 195 10.99 8.65 -10.19
C PRO A 195 10.27 8.43 -8.87
#